data_e565e7296606512b47236b805cc5be56
#
_entry.id   e565e7296606512b47236b805cc5be56
#
_cell.length_a   1.000
_cell.length_b   1.000
_cell.length_c   1.000
_cell.angle_alpha   90.00
_cell.angle_beta   90.00
_cell.angle_gamma   90.00
#
_symmetry.space_group_name_H-M   'P 1'
#
loop_
_entity.id
_entity.type
_entity.pdbx_description
1 polymer ?
#
loop_
_entity_poly.entity_id
_entity_poly.type
_entity_poly.pdbx_seq_one_letter_code
_entity_poly.pdbx_strand_id
1 'polypeptide(L)'
;HIGSCRDVTVSDCIVRSGDDALILRAYQHQLHGPVACERVVVANCVLQSNSAAIRIGWTHDYLIKDCRISNLVIRESHTGINIDMPDMKHVPNDPPRGEGVPPLPETVHPFGVENVHFSDINLECRNAPIRVRFSEDTKVSRIRNLTFSNMTIRSPEYPSFTLRPDDDVSDILLSNVRFEMQPGGKGAFNIKGLRRLTLDRVTFIH
;
A
#
# COMPACT_ATOMS: atom_id res chain seq x y z
N HIS A 1 8.07 -10.80 1.52
CA HIS A 1 8.46 -9.66 0.70
C HIS A 1 8.60 -10.10 -0.76
N ILE A 2 8.02 -9.31 -1.67
CA ILE A 2 8.21 -9.44 -3.12
C ILE A 2 8.97 -8.17 -3.53
N GLY A 3 10.28 -8.28 -3.70
CA GLY A 3 11.16 -7.11 -3.87
C GLY A 3 11.81 -7.10 -5.25
N SER A 4 11.59 -6.02 -6.04
CA SER A 4 12.18 -5.83 -7.37
C SER A 4 12.06 -7.05 -8.28
N CYS A 5 10.92 -7.73 -8.19
CA CYS A 5 10.62 -8.94 -8.95
C CYS A 5 9.68 -8.64 -10.11
N ARG A 6 9.69 -9.52 -11.10
CA ARG A 6 8.79 -9.49 -12.25
C ARG A 6 8.14 -10.85 -12.45
N ASP A 7 6.90 -10.83 -12.97
CA ASP A 7 6.18 -12.04 -13.36
C ASP A 7 6.02 -13.04 -12.19
N VAL A 8 5.51 -12.53 -11.04
CA VAL A 8 5.36 -13.29 -9.81
C VAL A 8 3.88 -13.59 -9.58
N THR A 9 3.59 -14.83 -9.23
CA THR A 9 2.27 -15.24 -8.74
C THR A 9 2.40 -15.79 -7.31
N VAL A 10 1.53 -15.29 -6.42
CA VAL A 10 1.33 -15.81 -5.06
C VAL A 10 -0.12 -16.18 -4.92
N SER A 11 -0.42 -17.45 -4.66
CA SER A 11 -1.81 -17.90 -4.51
C SER A 11 -1.98 -18.94 -3.42
N ASP A 12 -3.23 -19.05 -2.96
CA ASP A 12 -3.68 -20.12 -2.07
C ASP A 12 -2.90 -20.20 -0.76
N CYS A 13 -2.50 -19.03 -0.22
CA CYS A 13 -1.67 -18.92 0.97
C CYS A 13 -2.48 -18.44 2.18
N ILE A 14 -2.10 -18.95 3.36
CA ILE A 14 -2.51 -18.40 4.65
C ILE A 14 -1.28 -17.80 5.31
N VAL A 15 -1.27 -16.46 5.46
CA VAL A 15 -0.15 -15.73 6.03
C VAL A 15 -0.56 -15.09 7.34
N ARG A 16 0.19 -15.37 8.40
CA ARG A 16 0.10 -14.69 9.69
C ARG A 16 1.46 -14.12 10.04
N SER A 17 1.52 -12.81 10.24
CA SER A 17 2.79 -12.11 10.45
C SER A 17 2.75 -11.21 11.69
N GLY A 18 3.90 -11.13 12.36
CA GLY A 18 4.14 -10.14 13.41
C GLY A 18 4.40 -8.74 12.86
N ASP A 19 4.81 -8.66 11.62
CA ASP A 19 4.99 -7.42 10.82
C ASP A 19 4.08 -7.50 9.59
N ASP A 20 4.38 -6.82 8.48
CA ASP A 20 3.54 -6.83 7.27
C ASP A 20 3.36 -8.26 6.72
N ALA A 21 2.11 -8.62 6.34
CA ALA A 21 1.85 -9.96 5.82
C ALA A 21 2.25 -10.10 4.34
N LEU A 22 1.94 -9.11 3.54
CA LEU A 22 2.36 -9.00 2.14
C LEU A 22 3.00 -7.64 1.91
N ILE A 23 4.20 -7.59 1.35
CA ILE A 23 4.83 -6.34 0.98
C ILE A 23 5.42 -6.40 -0.42
N LEU A 24 5.11 -5.40 -1.24
CA LEU A 24 5.74 -5.16 -2.54
C LEU A 24 6.77 -4.04 -2.39
N ARG A 25 7.98 -4.30 -2.83
CA ARG A 25 9.13 -3.38 -2.74
C ARG A 25 9.78 -3.20 -4.12
N ALA A 26 10.40 -2.06 -4.34
CA ALA A 26 11.14 -1.77 -5.58
C ALA A 26 12.49 -1.13 -5.23
N TYR A 27 13.46 -1.96 -4.88
CA TYR A 27 14.75 -1.51 -4.37
C TYR A 27 15.57 -0.72 -5.39
N GLN A 28 16.22 0.34 -4.91
CA GLN A 28 17.19 1.11 -5.70
C GLN A 28 18.62 0.88 -5.25
N HIS A 29 18.85 0.85 -3.96
CA HIS A 29 20.18 0.87 -3.34
C HIS A 29 20.78 -0.54 -3.15
N GLN A 30 19.95 -1.58 -3.19
CA GLN A 30 20.41 -2.96 -3.01
C GLN A 30 20.75 -3.65 -4.34
N LEU A 31 20.37 -3.09 -5.48
CA LEU A 31 20.43 -3.72 -6.79
C LEU A 31 21.09 -2.78 -7.81
N HIS A 32 22.29 -2.31 -7.60
CA HIS A 32 23.08 -1.52 -8.59
C HIS A 32 22.25 -0.59 -9.51
N GLY A 33 21.11 -0.06 -9.02
CA GLY A 33 20.21 0.83 -9.75
C GLY A 33 18.74 0.54 -9.51
N PRO A 34 17.84 1.37 -10.05
CA PRO A 34 16.41 1.26 -9.84
C PRO A 34 15.81 0.08 -10.60
N VAL A 35 15.26 -0.88 -9.87
CA VAL A 35 14.56 -2.03 -10.46
C VAL A 35 13.10 -2.02 -10.00
N ALA A 36 12.19 -1.98 -10.96
CA ALA A 36 10.77 -2.02 -10.68
C ALA A 36 10.31 -3.38 -10.12
N CYS A 37 9.26 -3.32 -9.29
CA CYS A 37 8.46 -4.50 -8.96
C CYS A 37 7.21 -4.47 -9.83
N GLU A 38 7.04 -5.44 -10.72
CA GLU A 38 5.99 -5.37 -11.72
C GLU A 38 5.40 -6.73 -12.11
N ARG A 39 4.17 -6.70 -12.62
CA ARG A 39 3.43 -7.89 -13.05
C ARG A 39 3.33 -8.95 -11.96
N VAL A 40 2.91 -8.48 -10.76
CA VAL A 40 2.69 -9.33 -9.60
C VAL A 40 1.20 -9.63 -9.47
N VAL A 41 0.86 -10.90 -9.34
CA VAL A 41 -0.50 -11.36 -9.07
C VAL A 41 -0.52 -12.03 -7.70
N VAL A 42 -1.41 -11.56 -6.81
CA VAL A 42 -1.69 -12.19 -5.52
C VAL A 42 -3.17 -12.54 -5.48
N ALA A 43 -3.49 -13.81 -5.23
CA ALA A 43 -4.88 -14.25 -5.25
C ALA A 43 -5.17 -15.36 -4.22
N ASN A 44 -6.44 -15.48 -3.84
CA ASN A 44 -6.93 -16.60 -3.02
C ASN A 44 -6.21 -16.73 -1.67
N CYS A 45 -5.87 -15.64 -1.01
CA CYS A 45 -5.08 -15.69 0.22
C CYS A 45 -5.88 -15.21 1.43
N VAL A 46 -5.50 -15.74 2.61
CA VAL A 46 -5.95 -15.24 3.91
C VAL A 46 -4.77 -14.54 4.59
N LEU A 47 -4.92 -13.27 4.91
CA LEU A 47 -3.86 -12.46 5.51
C LEU A 47 -4.26 -11.98 6.91
N GLN A 48 -3.30 -12.03 7.83
CA GLN A 48 -3.39 -11.47 9.18
C GLN A 48 -2.04 -10.86 9.55
N SER A 49 -2.05 -9.64 10.12
CA SER A 49 -0.82 -8.90 10.42
C SER A 49 -0.95 -8.04 11.66
N ASN A 50 0.12 -7.96 12.47
CA ASN A 50 0.21 -6.97 13.54
C ASN A 50 0.64 -5.57 13.01
N SER A 51 0.97 -5.46 11.74
CA SER A 51 1.27 -4.23 11.02
C SER A 51 0.29 -4.06 9.83
N ALA A 52 0.74 -3.92 8.61
CA ALA A 52 -0.15 -3.86 7.45
C ALA A 52 -0.41 -5.26 6.86
N ALA A 53 -1.67 -5.57 6.54
CA ALA A 53 -1.98 -6.78 5.80
C ALA A 53 -1.32 -6.75 4.42
N ILE A 54 -1.39 -5.59 3.75
CA ILE A 54 -0.73 -5.35 2.48
C ILE A 54 0.00 -4.02 2.58
N ARG A 55 1.29 -4.02 2.26
CA ARG A 55 2.10 -2.81 2.12
C ARG A 55 2.63 -2.68 0.70
N ILE A 56 2.55 -1.49 0.16
CA ILE A 56 3.12 -1.12 -1.12
C ILE A 56 4.18 -0.04 -0.88
N GLY A 57 5.43 -0.39 -1.11
CA GLY A 57 6.56 0.51 -0.97
C GLY A 57 7.08 0.67 0.45
N TRP A 58 8.26 1.23 0.53
CA TRP A 58 9.00 1.64 1.72
C TRP A 58 10.00 2.71 1.31
N THR A 59 10.78 3.19 2.27
CA THR A 59 11.81 4.20 2.03
C THR A 59 12.72 3.82 0.85
N HIS A 60 12.97 4.78 -0.03
CA HIS A 60 13.82 4.65 -1.23
C HIS A 60 13.39 3.59 -2.24
N ASP A 61 12.15 3.16 -2.22
CA ASP A 61 11.64 2.32 -3.30
C ASP A 61 11.45 3.15 -4.59
N TYR A 62 11.51 2.47 -5.73
CA TYR A 62 11.37 3.06 -7.05
C TYR A 62 9.94 2.91 -7.58
N LEU A 63 9.71 2.02 -8.52
CA LEU A 63 8.43 1.87 -9.22
C LEU A 63 7.78 0.52 -8.95
N ILE A 64 6.54 0.54 -8.49
CA ILE A 64 5.70 -0.65 -8.34
C ILE A 64 4.54 -0.51 -9.31
N LYS A 65 4.37 -1.46 -10.23
CA LYS A 65 3.36 -1.32 -11.27
C LYS A 65 2.77 -2.63 -11.78
N ASP A 66 1.63 -2.49 -12.45
CA ASP A 66 0.96 -3.58 -13.16
C ASP A 66 0.67 -4.78 -12.25
N CYS A 67 0.17 -4.52 -11.03
CA CYS A 67 -0.11 -5.55 -10.05
C CYS A 67 -1.61 -5.81 -9.88
N ARG A 68 -1.97 -7.05 -9.60
CA ARG A 68 -3.34 -7.50 -9.29
C ARG A 68 -3.34 -8.22 -7.95
N ILE A 69 -4.20 -7.79 -7.04
CA ILE A 69 -4.34 -8.34 -5.71
C ILE A 69 -5.83 -8.61 -5.50
N SER A 70 -6.24 -9.87 -5.48
CA SER A 70 -7.66 -10.20 -5.58
C SER A 70 -8.06 -11.45 -4.78
N ASN A 71 -9.36 -11.54 -4.50
CA ASN A 71 -9.95 -12.65 -3.77
C ASN A 71 -9.22 -12.96 -2.45
N LEU A 72 -9.21 -11.96 -1.57
CA LEU A 72 -8.53 -12.05 -0.29
C LEU A 72 -9.51 -11.95 0.87
N VAL A 73 -9.16 -12.64 1.96
CA VAL A 73 -9.72 -12.41 3.29
C VAL A 73 -8.61 -11.82 4.17
N ILE A 74 -8.78 -10.57 4.56
CA ILE A 74 -7.90 -9.89 5.51
C ILE A 74 -8.64 -9.79 6.83
N ARG A 75 -8.05 -10.29 7.90
CA ARG A 75 -8.69 -10.30 9.21
C ARG A 75 -7.75 -9.87 10.32
N GLU A 76 -8.31 -9.18 11.33
CA GLU A 76 -7.60 -8.82 12.56
C GLU A 76 -6.25 -8.10 12.34
N SER A 77 -6.05 -7.52 11.18
CA SER A 77 -4.81 -6.80 10.88
C SER A 77 -4.82 -5.42 11.55
N HIS A 78 -3.64 -4.87 11.86
CA HIS A 78 -3.58 -3.53 12.41
C HIS A 78 -4.04 -2.51 11.36
N THR A 79 -3.45 -2.52 10.19
CA THR A 79 -3.83 -1.71 9.02
C THR A 79 -4.17 -2.65 7.87
N GLY A 80 -5.11 -2.27 7.03
CA GLY A 80 -5.48 -3.03 5.84
C GLY A 80 -4.45 -2.90 4.72
N ILE A 81 -4.72 -2.00 3.77
CA ILE A 81 -3.85 -1.71 2.62
C ILE A 81 -3.12 -0.40 2.88
N ASN A 82 -1.80 -0.44 2.88
CA ASN A 82 -0.95 0.69 3.24
C ASN A 82 0.04 1.00 2.11
N ILE A 83 -0.14 2.16 1.48
CA ILE A 83 0.82 2.74 0.53
C ILE A 83 1.47 3.91 1.26
N ASP A 84 2.56 3.63 1.97
CA ASP A 84 3.14 4.56 2.94
C ASP A 84 4.67 4.59 2.81
N MET A 85 5.19 5.78 2.62
CA MET A 85 6.60 6.08 2.69
C MET A 85 6.89 6.80 4.00
N PRO A 86 7.35 6.08 5.04
CA PRO A 86 7.64 6.70 6.32
C PRO A 86 8.83 7.67 6.21
N ASP A 87 8.85 8.64 7.10
CA ASP A 87 9.97 9.57 7.25
C ASP A 87 11.23 8.80 7.69
N MET A 88 12.31 8.98 6.92
CA MET A 88 13.61 8.38 7.20
C MET A 88 14.18 8.75 8.57
N LYS A 89 13.86 9.94 9.07
CA LYS A 89 14.31 10.40 10.39
C LYS A 89 13.70 9.59 11.54
N HIS A 90 12.61 8.89 11.27
CA HIS A 90 11.82 8.13 12.23
C HIS A 90 11.85 6.63 12.02
N VAL A 91 12.71 6.10 11.14
CA VAL A 91 12.98 4.68 11.08
C VAL A 91 14.20 4.37 11.95
N PRO A 92 14.01 4.10 13.27
CA PRO A 92 15.11 3.97 14.22
C PRO A 92 16.03 2.77 13.96
N ASN A 93 15.65 1.91 13.01
CA ASN A 93 16.25 0.60 12.80
C ASN A 93 16.40 0.23 11.31
N ASP A 94 16.74 1.18 10.45
CA ASP A 94 17.53 0.75 9.33
C ASP A 94 18.86 0.27 9.94
N PRO A 95 19.19 -1.05 9.93
CA PRO A 95 20.38 -1.52 10.57
C PRO A 95 21.54 -0.67 10.05
N PRO A 96 22.51 -0.29 10.90
CA PRO A 96 23.69 0.39 10.43
C PRO A 96 24.19 -0.45 9.27
N ARG A 97 24.35 0.16 8.10
CA ARG A 97 24.70 -0.54 6.85
C ARG A 97 25.88 -1.44 7.15
N GLY A 98 25.62 -2.74 7.21
CA GLY A 98 26.65 -3.71 7.47
C GLY A 98 27.71 -3.64 6.36
N GLU A 99 28.91 -4.06 6.63
CA GLU A 99 29.94 -4.23 5.60
C GLU A 99 29.34 -5.02 4.43
N GLY A 100 29.43 -4.48 3.22
CA GLY A 100 28.88 -5.10 2.01
C GLY A 100 27.53 -4.57 1.51
N VAL A 101 26.86 -3.67 2.24
CA VAL A 101 25.69 -2.98 1.69
C VAL A 101 26.14 -1.83 0.79
N PRO A 102 25.75 -1.81 -0.49
CA PRO A 102 26.12 -0.73 -1.40
C PRO A 102 25.71 0.64 -0.83
N PRO A 103 26.48 1.69 -1.02
CA PRO A 103 26.05 3.04 -0.67
C PRO A 103 24.76 3.38 -1.43
N LEU A 104 23.95 4.32 -0.86
CA LEU A 104 22.82 4.87 -1.61
C LEU A 104 23.33 5.41 -2.94
N PRO A 105 22.61 5.17 -4.05
CA PRO A 105 22.99 5.75 -5.32
C PRO A 105 23.02 7.29 -5.18
N GLU A 106 23.93 7.95 -5.87
CA GLU A 106 24.02 9.41 -5.87
C GLU A 106 22.69 10.06 -6.28
N THR A 107 21.93 9.36 -7.13
CA THR A 107 20.60 9.78 -7.56
C THR A 107 19.56 8.79 -7.05
N VAL A 108 18.71 9.25 -6.13
CA VAL A 108 17.51 8.52 -5.73
C VAL A 108 16.37 8.88 -6.68
N HIS A 109 15.89 7.89 -7.41
CA HIS A 109 14.73 8.08 -8.29
C HIS A 109 13.45 8.22 -7.45
N PRO A 110 12.48 9.06 -7.88
CA PRO A 110 11.24 9.22 -7.17
C PRO A 110 10.40 7.95 -7.13
N PHE A 111 9.68 7.76 -6.04
CA PHE A 111 8.75 6.65 -5.86
C PHE A 111 7.55 6.77 -6.80
N GLY A 112 7.11 5.64 -7.34
CA GLY A 112 5.91 5.57 -8.17
C GLY A 112 5.09 4.30 -7.92
N VAL A 113 3.76 4.43 -8.08
CA VAL A 113 2.83 3.30 -8.08
C VAL A 113 1.85 3.47 -9.23
N GLU A 114 1.78 2.51 -10.13
CA GLU A 114 0.96 2.59 -11.32
C GLU A 114 0.19 1.29 -11.60
N ASN A 115 -1.06 1.40 -12.03
CA ASN A 115 -1.85 0.25 -12.46
C ASN A 115 -1.91 -0.88 -11.41
N VAL A 116 -2.20 -0.53 -10.15
CA VAL A 116 -2.36 -1.50 -9.08
C VAL A 116 -3.84 -1.62 -8.72
N HIS A 117 -4.36 -2.85 -8.78
CA HIS A 117 -5.76 -3.12 -8.59
C HIS A 117 -5.98 -4.09 -7.42
N PHE A 118 -6.86 -3.71 -6.52
CA PHE A 118 -7.34 -4.50 -5.40
C PHE A 118 -8.80 -4.84 -5.66
N SER A 119 -9.15 -6.12 -5.68
CA SER A 119 -10.53 -6.53 -5.94
C SER A 119 -10.98 -7.73 -5.14
N ASP A 120 -12.29 -7.83 -4.91
CA ASP A 120 -12.90 -9.00 -4.28
C ASP A 120 -12.28 -9.31 -2.90
N ILE A 121 -12.23 -8.29 -2.02
CA ILE A 121 -11.55 -8.36 -0.72
C ILE A 121 -12.55 -8.16 0.42
N ASN A 122 -12.60 -9.13 1.34
CA ASN A 122 -13.18 -8.94 2.65
C ASN A 122 -12.07 -8.50 3.62
N LEU A 123 -12.15 -7.27 4.13
CA LEU A 123 -11.12 -6.66 4.96
C LEU A 123 -11.67 -6.30 6.34
N GLU A 124 -11.03 -6.81 7.38
CA GLU A 124 -11.23 -6.38 8.76
C GLU A 124 -9.89 -5.94 9.36
N CYS A 125 -9.84 -4.71 9.89
CA CYS A 125 -8.64 -4.17 10.53
C CYS A 125 -8.98 -3.35 11.78
N ARG A 126 -7.94 -3.09 12.59
CA ARG A 126 -8.06 -2.37 13.87
C ARG A 126 -7.71 -0.89 13.76
N ASN A 127 -7.34 -0.42 12.57
CA ASN A 127 -6.96 0.96 12.28
C ASN A 127 -7.43 1.31 10.85
N ALA A 128 -6.70 2.15 10.12
CA ALA A 128 -7.08 2.58 8.77
C ALA A 128 -7.15 1.40 7.77
N PRO A 129 -8.27 1.24 7.05
CA PRO A 129 -8.43 0.16 6.10
C PRO A 129 -7.63 0.36 4.82
N ILE A 130 -7.56 1.59 4.35
CA ILE A 130 -6.75 2.01 3.21
C ILE A 130 -6.05 3.30 3.60
N ARG A 131 -4.73 3.34 3.47
CA ARG A 131 -3.93 4.52 3.74
C ARG A 131 -2.97 4.78 2.59
N VAL A 132 -2.97 6.02 2.10
CA VAL A 132 -1.98 6.51 1.15
C VAL A 132 -1.36 7.77 1.74
N ARG A 133 -0.09 7.70 2.12
CA ARG A 133 0.60 8.78 2.81
C ARG A 133 2.10 8.77 2.49
N PHE A 134 2.69 9.95 2.36
CA PHE A 134 4.12 10.11 2.14
C PHE A 134 4.70 11.12 3.12
N SER A 135 5.91 10.86 3.60
CA SER A 135 6.65 11.81 4.40
C SER A 135 7.10 13.02 3.57
N GLU A 136 7.44 14.11 4.23
CA GLU A 136 7.89 15.35 3.57
C GLU A 136 9.14 15.14 2.72
N ASP A 137 10.00 14.21 3.10
CA ASP A 137 11.27 13.91 2.41
C ASP A 137 11.10 12.97 1.21
N THR A 138 9.94 12.33 1.05
CA THR A 138 9.72 11.40 -0.06
C THR A 138 9.45 12.14 -1.35
N LYS A 139 10.25 11.88 -2.37
CA LYS A 139 9.95 12.33 -3.72
C LYS A 139 9.03 11.30 -4.39
N VAL A 140 7.84 11.77 -4.79
CA VAL A 140 6.86 10.96 -5.51
C VAL A 140 6.89 11.36 -6.98
N SER A 141 7.12 10.39 -7.86
CA SER A 141 7.07 10.66 -9.29
C SER A 141 5.63 10.66 -9.78
N ARG A 142 4.92 9.59 -9.43
CA ARG A 142 3.58 9.39 -9.94
C ARG A 142 2.87 8.26 -9.21
N ILE A 143 1.65 8.52 -8.77
CA ILE A 143 0.73 7.50 -8.30
C ILE A 143 -0.55 7.63 -9.09
N ARG A 144 -0.88 6.62 -9.86
CA ARG A 144 -2.06 6.67 -10.71
C ARG A 144 -2.65 5.30 -11.01
N ASN A 145 -3.92 5.32 -11.36
CA ASN A 145 -4.68 4.14 -11.71
C ASN A 145 -4.66 3.09 -10.60
N LEU A 146 -5.01 3.53 -9.38
CA LEU A 146 -5.27 2.64 -8.25
C LEU A 146 -6.75 2.35 -8.19
N THR A 147 -7.09 1.07 -8.22
CA THR A 147 -8.49 0.64 -8.15
C THR A 147 -8.72 -0.22 -6.92
N PHE A 148 -9.77 0.10 -6.20
CA PHE A 148 -10.33 -0.69 -5.10
C PHE A 148 -11.76 -1.06 -5.47
N SER A 149 -12.03 -2.34 -5.71
CA SER A 149 -13.33 -2.76 -6.22
C SER A 149 -13.88 -4.00 -5.52
N ASN A 150 -15.19 -4.10 -5.43
CA ASN A 150 -15.87 -5.25 -4.83
C ASN A 150 -15.34 -5.58 -3.42
N MET A 151 -15.32 -4.61 -2.54
CA MET A 151 -14.76 -4.78 -1.21
C MET A 151 -15.82 -4.60 -0.13
N THR A 152 -15.77 -5.46 0.88
CA THR A 152 -16.44 -5.21 2.16
C THR A 152 -15.37 -4.93 3.20
N ILE A 153 -15.45 -3.78 3.82
CA ILE A 153 -14.42 -3.27 4.74
C ILE A 153 -15.03 -3.00 6.09
N ARG A 154 -14.50 -3.61 7.14
CA ARG A 154 -14.88 -3.42 8.54
C ARG A 154 -13.71 -2.84 9.32
N SER A 155 -13.85 -1.60 9.79
CA SER A 155 -12.76 -0.88 10.44
C SER A 155 -13.27 0.22 11.38
N PRO A 156 -12.47 0.66 12.37
CA PRO A 156 -12.79 1.81 13.20
C PRO A 156 -12.54 3.15 12.50
N GLU A 157 -11.91 3.15 11.34
CA GLU A 157 -11.57 4.36 10.57
C GLU A 157 -12.01 4.21 9.12
N TYR A 158 -12.17 5.34 8.44
CA TYR A 158 -12.35 5.38 6.99
C TYR A 158 -10.99 5.48 6.26
N PRO A 159 -10.97 5.28 4.93
CA PRO A 159 -9.78 5.49 4.13
C PRO A 159 -9.17 6.89 4.32
N SER A 160 -7.86 6.95 4.26
CA SER A 160 -7.09 8.19 4.38
C SER A 160 -6.13 8.34 3.22
N PHE A 161 -6.28 9.43 2.49
CA PHE A 161 -5.40 9.86 1.40
C PHE A 161 -4.81 11.22 1.81
N THR A 162 -3.62 11.20 2.40
CA THR A 162 -2.94 12.41 2.88
C THR A 162 -1.72 12.66 2.01
N LEU A 163 -1.89 13.55 1.05
CA LEU A 163 -0.94 13.83 -0.03
C LEU A 163 -0.58 15.30 -0.03
N ARG A 164 0.59 15.61 -0.58
CA ARG A 164 1.02 17.00 -0.75
C ARG A 164 0.44 17.56 -2.05
N PRO A 165 0.28 18.88 -2.16
CA PRO A 165 -0.25 19.51 -3.38
C PRO A 165 0.59 19.22 -4.64
N ASP A 166 1.89 19.04 -4.48
CA ASP A 166 2.84 18.82 -5.58
C ASP A 166 3.01 17.34 -5.95
N ASP A 167 2.44 16.42 -5.18
CA ASP A 167 2.47 15.00 -5.51
C ASP A 167 1.59 14.74 -6.74
N ASP A 168 2.14 14.02 -7.72
CA ASP A 168 1.36 13.60 -8.89
C ASP A 168 0.54 12.34 -8.57
N VAL A 169 -0.57 12.55 -7.86
CA VAL A 169 -1.48 11.47 -7.47
C VAL A 169 -2.84 11.67 -8.10
N SER A 170 -3.24 10.74 -8.94
CA SER A 170 -4.48 10.81 -9.69
C SER A 170 -5.09 9.45 -9.98
N ASP A 171 -6.35 9.47 -10.44
CA ASP A 171 -7.03 8.28 -10.94
C ASP A 171 -7.15 7.17 -9.90
N ILE A 172 -7.63 7.53 -8.71
CA ILE A 172 -8.03 6.57 -7.71
C ILE A 172 -9.52 6.27 -7.87
N LEU A 173 -9.86 5.01 -7.99
CA LEU A 173 -11.23 4.53 -8.13
C LEU A 173 -11.60 3.63 -6.95
N LEU A 174 -12.69 3.96 -6.27
CA LEU A 174 -13.40 3.04 -5.39
C LEU A 174 -14.73 2.67 -6.06
N SER A 175 -14.91 1.40 -6.38
CA SER A 175 -16.12 0.91 -7.07
C SER A 175 -16.71 -0.29 -6.34
N ASN A 176 -18.00 -0.21 -6.03
CA ASN A 176 -18.70 -1.26 -5.30
C ASN A 176 -17.99 -1.61 -3.97
N VAL A 177 -17.77 -0.59 -3.13
CA VAL A 177 -17.09 -0.72 -1.84
C VAL A 177 -18.05 -0.39 -0.71
N ARG A 178 -18.16 -1.28 0.24
CA ARG A 178 -18.99 -1.13 1.45
C ARG A 178 -18.09 -0.96 2.66
N PHE A 179 -18.19 0.17 3.33
CA PHE A 179 -17.54 0.47 4.58
C PHE A 179 -18.50 0.26 5.75
N GLU A 180 -18.16 -0.62 6.67
CA GLU A 180 -18.86 -0.88 7.93
C GLU A 180 -18.02 -0.36 9.09
N MET A 181 -18.51 0.71 9.73
CA MET A 181 -17.82 1.28 10.88
C MET A 181 -17.95 0.34 12.09
N GLN A 182 -16.84 0.02 12.72
CA GLN A 182 -16.86 -0.73 13.98
C GLN A 182 -17.41 0.14 15.13
N PRO A 183 -18.06 -0.46 16.15
CA PRO A 183 -18.54 0.28 17.31
C PRO A 183 -17.44 1.11 17.97
N GLY A 184 -17.75 2.38 18.25
CA GLY A 184 -16.78 3.32 18.83
C GLY A 184 -15.77 3.88 17.83
N GLY A 185 -15.87 3.51 16.57
CA GLY A 185 -15.04 4.04 15.49
C GLY A 185 -15.21 5.55 15.33
N LYS A 186 -14.13 6.21 15.03
CA LYS A 186 -14.08 7.66 14.77
C LYS A 186 -13.35 7.86 13.46
N GLY A 187 -13.87 8.73 12.65
CA GLY A 187 -13.13 9.07 11.46
C GLY A 187 -13.99 9.77 10.42
N ALA A 188 -13.31 10.51 9.58
CA ALA A 188 -13.85 11.04 8.36
C ALA A 188 -13.09 10.46 7.19
N PHE A 189 -13.74 10.36 6.05
CA PHE A 189 -13.07 10.04 4.81
C PHE A 189 -12.11 11.19 4.49
N ASN A 190 -10.83 10.98 4.73
CA ASN A 190 -9.82 12.03 4.61
C ASN A 190 -9.23 12.04 3.21
N ILE A 191 -9.43 13.15 2.49
CA ILE A 191 -8.91 13.34 1.13
C ILE A 191 -8.18 14.68 1.09
N LYS A 192 -6.88 14.64 0.86
CA LYS A 192 -6.07 15.84 0.72
C LYS A 192 -5.03 15.63 -0.39
N GLY A 193 -4.90 16.61 -1.28
CA GLY A 193 -3.90 16.63 -2.34
C GLY A 193 -4.14 15.69 -3.52
N LEU A 194 -5.30 15.04 -3.59
CA LEU A 194 -5.65 14.10 -4.65
C LEU A 194 -6.31 14.82 -5.83
N ARG A 195 -5.85 14.59 -7.07
CA ARG A 195 -6.37 15.28 -8.26
C ARG A 195 -7.67 14.69 -8.77
N ARG A 196 -7.79 13.36 -8.79
CA ARG A 196 -9.01 12.66 -9.24
C ARG A 196 -9.32 11.47 -8.36
N LEU A 197 -10.48 11.51 -7.71
CA LEU A 197 -11.06 10.40 -7.01
C LEU A 197 -12.44 10.12 -7.61
N THR A 198 -12.67 8.88 -7.99
CA THR A 198 -13.98 8.42 -8.44
C THR A 198 -14.57 7.48 -7.39
N LEU A 199 -15.78 7.77 -6.95
CA LEU A 199 -16.56 6.92 -6.06
C LEU A 199 -17.76 6.41 -6.86
N ASP A 200 -17.81 5.12 -7.11
CA ASP A 200 -18.90 4.44 -7.81
C ASP A 200 -19.50 3.38 -6.89
N ARG A 201 -20.77 3.53 -6.54
CA ARG A 201 -21.47 2.60 -5.62
C ARG A 201 -20.71 2.35 -4.32
N VAL A 202 -20.28 3.42 -3.68
CA VAL A 202 -19.63 3.36 -2.36
C VAL A 202 -20.66 3.60 -1.27
N THR A 203 -20.72 2.70 -0.30
CA THR A 203 -21.69 2.76 0.82
C THR A 203 -20.95 2.85 2.14
N PHE A 204 -21.44 3.74 3.03
CA PHE A 204 -20.94 3.91 4.39
C PHE A 204 -22.04 3.53 5.38
N ILE A 205 -21.72 2.61 6.29
CA ILE A 205 -22.66 2.11 7.31
C ILE A 205 -22.07 2.37 8.69
N HIS A 206 -22.86 2.98 9.54
CA HIS A 206 -22.54 3.34 10.91
C HIS A 206 -23.22 2.43 11.92
#